data_ba0d4553d0098d65f6e5b866c7854e6e
#
_entry.id   ba0d4553d0098d65f6e5b866c7854e6e
#
_cell.length_a   1.000
_cell.length_b   1.000
_cell.length_c   1.000
_cell.angle_alpha   90.00
_cell.angle_beta   90.00
_cell.angle_gamma   90.00
#
_symmetry.space_group_name_H-M   'P 1'
#
loop_
_entity.id
_entity.type
_entity.pdbx_description
1 polymer ?
#
loop_
_entity_poly.entity_id
_entity_poly.type
_entity_poly.pdbx_seq_one_letter_code
_entity_poly.pdbx_strand_id
1 'polypeptide(L)'
;MPKVVFQIEGGKPVTVDCNVGDNLLELARRANVAIDAPCSGNGSCGKCRIKLVEGELESYPSRHISDEEYAEGWRLSCSSKVVGNCTVFVPDIASAYQSRMKTADLSSPQEVAIFDACQSQLKQSGIHFTNQFRAVVVTMAEPSLDDTMPDNERLTWALEEALGVEKVEIPFCVMVKLAHVLRENSFHVCVKGELLGDTFRCMEVCAPEDTAIVGCAIDIGTTTVTMVLTDLTTGKILAKGSSGNGQIRYGADVINRIIEQGKPGGRKKLQDAILKETLNPIIANLCKSAGVTCPSILRMSVGANTTMNHLLVGVDAQSVRMDPYIPSFFLWNGLLAQDLKIPANPLAPVLIAPNIGSYVGGDITAGTLASGIWDSDALSLFIDLGTNGEIVFGNRDFLVSCACSAGPAFEGGDISCGMRATDGAIEACTVDKVTMEPTVSIVGDEGQKAVGICGSGIIDIISELYRCRIINAKGLFVREGSRIQ
;
A
#
# COMPACT_ATOMS: atom_id res chain seq x y z
N MET A 1 -39.11 -8.22 5.13
CA MET A 1 -37.86 -8.32 4.36
C MET A 1 -36.97 -9.32 5.06
N PRO A 2 -36.37 -10.27 4.34
CA PRO A 2 -35.43 -11.18 4.95
C PRO A 2 -34.22 -10.41 5.47
N LYS A 3 -33.51 -11.03 6.46
CA LYS A 3 -32.32 -10.48 7.06
C LYS A 3 -31.17 -11.46 6.89
N VAL A 4 -30.01 -10.95 6.49
CA VAL A 4 -28.76 -11.70 6.47
C VAL A 4 -27.87 -11.20 7.61
N VAL A 5 -27.41 -12.13 8.45
CA VAL A 5 -26.44 -11.87 9.51
C VAL A 5 -25.09 -12.40 9.08
N PHE A 6 -24.13 -11.52 8.88
CA PHE A 6 -22.73 -11.86 8.64
C PHE A 6 -22.01 -11.96 9.98
N GLN A 7 -21.65 -13.18 10.40
CA GLN A 7 -20.79 -13.43 11.56
C GLN A 7 -19.32 -13.39 11.08
N ILE A 8 -18.66 -12.28 11.34
CA ILE A 8 -17.25 -12.10 10.93
C ILE A 8 -16.36 -12.72 12.01
N GLU A 9 -15.45 -13.59 11.62
CA GLU A 9 -14.46 -14.19 12.51
C GLU A 9 -13.64 -13.09 13.22
N GLY A 10 -13.59 -13.13 14.54
CA GLY A 10 -12.93 -12.11 15.36
C GLY A 10 -13.59 -10.72 15.37
N GLY A 11 -14.67 -10.51 14.62
CA GLY A 11 -15.36 -9.25 14.47
C GLY A 11 -16.77 -9.20 15.10
N LYS A 12 -17.41 -8.04 14.99
CA LYS A 12 -18.83 -7.89 15.38
C LYS A 12 -19.74 -8.36 14.24
N PRO A 13 -20.85 -9.04 14.54
CA PRO A 13 -21.82 -9.44 13.51
C PRO A 13 -22.44 -8.21 12.86
N VAL A 14 -22.67 -8.29 11.55
CA VAL A 14 -23.33 -7.25 10.75
C VAL A 14 -24.65 -7.80 10.20
N THR A 15 -25.75 -7.12 10.47
CA THR A 15 -27.08 -7.50 9.99
C THR A 15 -27.54 -6.58 8.88
N VAL A 16 -28.07 -7.15 7.80
CA VAL A 16 -28.51 -6.42 6.61
C VAL A 16 -29.90 -6.85 6.20
N ASP A 17 -30.78 -5.89 5.94
CA ASP A 17 -32.07 -6.15 5.29
C ASP A 17 -31.87 -6.35 3.79
N CYS A 18 -32.56 -7.33 3.20
CA CYS A 18 -32.37 -7.72 1.81
C CYS A 18 -33.67 -8.19 1.17
N ASN A 19 -33.63 -8.47 -0.13
CA ASN A 19 -34.72 -9.08 -0.86
C ASN A 19 -34.39 -10.55 -1.18
N VAL A 20 -35.43 -11.36 -1.36
CA VAL A 20 -35.27 -12.70 -1.91
C VAL A 20 -34.65 -12.58 -3.32
N GLY A 21 -33.63 -13.37 -3.61
CA GLY A 21 -32.90 -13.36 -4.86
C GLY A 21 -31.68 -12.45 -4.87
N ASP A 22 -31.46 -11.62 -3.84
CA ASP A 22 -30.24 -10.80 -3.73
C ASP A 22 -28.99 -11.69 -3.67
N ASN A 23 -27.95 -11.30 -4.41
CA ASN A 23 -26.66 -11.99 -4.40
C ASN A 23 -25.92 -11.71 -3.07
N LEU A 24 -25.42 -12.76 -2.43
CA LEU A 24 -24.81 -12.66 -1.11
C LEU A 24 -23.52 -11.85 -1.09
N LEU A 25 -22.68 -11.92 -2.15
CA LEU A 25 -21.47 -11.12 -2.26
C LEU A 25 -21.78 -9.62 -2.41
N GLU A 26 -22.81 -9.29 -3.20
CA GLU A 26 -23.25 -7.90 -3.35
C GLU A 26 -23.87 -7.35 -2.05
N LEU A 27 -24.58 -8.19 -1.30
CA LEU A 27 -25.07 -7.84 0.03
C LEU A 27 -23.94 -7.56 0.99
N ALA A 28 -22.92 -8.43 1.02
CA ALA A 28 -21.74 -8.22 1.84
C ALA A 28 -21.04 -6.89 1.50
N ARG A 29 -20.88 -6.58 0.21
CA ARG A 29 -20.31 -5.30 -0.26
C ARG A 29 -21.14 -4.10 0.21
N ARG A 30 -22.48 -4.16 0.11
CA ARG A 30 -23.38 -3.09 0.61
C ARG A 30 -23.27 -2.91 2.12
N ALA A 31 -23.10 -4.00 2.83
CA ALA A 31 -22.97 -4.04 4.29
C ALA A 31 -21.57 -3.70 4.79
N ASN A 32 -20.63 -3.44 3.90
CA ASN A 32 -19.23 -3.22 4.23
C ASN A 32 -18.55 -4.43 4.90
N VAL A 33 -19.03 -5.64 4.58
CA VAL A 33 -18.42 -6.90 5.01
C VAL A 33 -17.42 -7.36 3.98
N ALA A 34 -16.17 -7.53 4.41
CA ALA A 34 -15.07 -7.95 3.54
C ALA A 34 -15.18 -9.45 3.24
N ILE A 35 -15.32 -9.81 1.97
CA ILE A 35 -15.21 -11.19 1.48
C ILE A 35 -14.19 -11.20 0.35
N ASP A 36 -13.22 -12.11 0.40
CA ASP A 36 -12.18 -12.23 -0.63
C ASP A 36 -12.81 -12.70 -1.95
N ALA A 37 -12.85 -11.81 -2.94
CA ALA A 37 -13.45 -12.11 -4.24
C ALA A 37 -12.62 -11.51 -5.39
N PRO A 38 -11.35 -11.95 -5.59
CA PRO A 38 -10.45 -11.37 -6.58
C PRO A 38 -10.97 -11.44 -8.01
N CYS A 39 -11.79 -12.41 -8.34
CA CYS A 39 -12.46 -12.49 -9.64
C CYS A 39 -13.72 -11.61 -9.76
N SER A 40 -13.93 -10.67 -8.86
CA SER A 40 -15.09 -9.76 -8.84
C SER A 40 -16.47 -10.45 -8.82
N GLY A 41 -16.51 -11.73 -8.49
CA GLY A 41 -17.75 -12.49 -8.40
C GLY A 41 -18.05 -13.37 -9.62
N ASN A 42 -17.10 -13.53 -10.55
CA ASN A 42 -17.27 -14.38 -11.74
C ASN A 42 -17.23 -15.89 -11.46
N GLY A 43 -17.03 -16.32 -10.20
CA GLY A 43 -17.00 -17.73 -9.81
C GLY A 43 -15.73 -18.50 -10.20
N SER A 44 -14.72 -17.84 -10.79
CA SER A 44 -13.53 -18.50 -11.33
C SER A 44 -12.48 -18.84 -10.27
N CYS A 45 -12.35 -18.04 -9.19
CA CYS A 45 -11.24 -18.17 -8.23
C CYS A 45 -11.53 -19.01 -6.99
N GLY A 46 -12.80 -19.26 -6.65
CA GLY A 46 -13.18 -20.03 -5.46
C GLY A 46 -12.87 -19.41 -4.10
N LYS A 47 -12.45 -18.14 -4.05
CA LYS A 47 -11.95 -17.51 -2.82
C LYS A 47 -13.03 -16.87 -1.94
N CYS A 48 -14.20 -16.55 -2.49
CA CYS A 48 -15.30 -15.88 -1.76
C CYS A 48 -16.11 -16.87 -0.88
N ARG A 49 -15.38 -17.67 -0.10
CA ARG A 49 -15.93 -18.74 0.74
C ARG A 49 -16.59 -18.16 1.98
N ILE A 50 -17.77 -18.64 2.25
CA ILE A 50 -18.52 -18.39 3.49
C ILE A 50 -19.08 -19.72 3.98
N LYS A 51 -19.44 -19.80 5.25
CA LYS A 51 -20.14 -20.96 5.78
C LYS A 51 -21.55 -20.58 6.20
N LEU A 52 -22.54 -21.27 5.64
CA LEU A 52 -23.94 -21.13 6.10
C LEU A 52 -24.06 -21.75 7.48
N VAL A 53 -24.43 -20.95 8.48
CA VAL A 53 -24.58 -21.38 9.88
C VAL A 53 -26.05 -21.68 10.18
N GLU A 54 -26.96 -20.86 9.66
CA GLU A 54 -28.38 -20.99 9.90
C GLU A 54 -29.18 -20.44 8.70
N GLY A 55 -30.33 -21.05 8.42
CA GLY A 55 -31.22 -20.66 7.32
C GLY A 55 -30.89 -21.37 6.01
N GLU A 56 -31.29 -20.79 4.88
CA GLU A 56 -31.11 -21.36 3.55
C GLU A 56 -30.61 -20.33 2.56
N LEU A 57 -29.76 -20.81 1.63
CA LEU A 57 -29.26 -20.07 0.48
C LEU A 57 -29.50 -20.89 -0.79
N GLU A 58 -29.97 -20.27 -1.85
CA GLU A 58 -29.91 -20.85 -3.19
C GLU A 58 -28.46 -20.77 -3.68
N SER A 59 -27.80 -21.92 -3.79
CA SER A 59 -26.42 -22.03 -4.23
C SER A 59 -26.20 -23.26 -5.08
N TYR A 60 -25.26 -23.19 -6.01
CA TYR A 60 -24.95 -24.29 -6.90
C TYR A 60 -23.59 -24.91 -6.54
N PRO A 61 -23.45 -26.25 -6.72
CA PRO A 61 -22.14 -26.90 -6.57
C PRO A 61 -21.08 -26.22 -7.42
N SER A 62 -19.88 -26.13 -6.89
CA SER A 62 -18.74 -25.49 -7.54
C SER A 62 -17.55 -26.41 -7.47
N ARG A 63 -16.71 -26.44 -8.52
CA ARG A 63 -15.44 -27.18 -8.53
C ARG A 63 -14.46 -26.74 -7.40
N HIS A 64 -14.75 -25.64 -6.74
CA HIS A 64 -13.91 -25.06 -5.69
C HIS A 64 -14.39 -25.41 -4.26
N ILE A 65 -15.47 -26.15 -4.13
CA ILE A 65 -16.03 -26.63 -2.86
C ILE A 65 -16.36 -28.11 -3.05
N SER A 66 -15.76 -28.98 -2.22
CA SER A 66 -16.04 -30.42 -2.29
C SER A 66 -17.45 -30.73 -1.79
N ASP A 67 -17.93 -31.95 -2.09
CA ASP A 67 -19.26 -32.37 -1.63
C ASP A 67 -19.34 -32.45 -0.10
N GLU A 68 -18.25 -32.77 0.59
CA GLU A 68 -18.14 -32.81 2.03
C GLU A 68 -18.20 -31.37 2.59
N GLU A 69 -17.44 -30.44 2.03
CA GLU A 69 -17.47 -29.03 2.43
C GLU A 69 -18.84 -28.41 2.18
N TYR A 70 -19.48 -28.75 1.06
CA TYR A 70 -20.83 -28.30 0.75
C TYR A 70 -21.85 -28.80 1.78
N ALA A 71 -21.72 -30.07 2.21
CA ALA A 71 -22.55 -30.66 3.26
C ALA A 71 -22.32 -30.00 4.63
N GLU A 72 -21.09 -29.55 4.92
CA GLU A 72 -20.75 -28.78 6.11
C GLU A 72 -21.26 -27.31 6.09
N GLY A 73 -21.84 -26.86 5.00
CA GLY A 73 -22.39 -25.53 4.84
C GLY A 73 -21.49 -24.52 4.10
N TRP A 74 -20.32 -24.93 3.62
CA TRP A 74 -19.48 -24.03 2.82
C TRP A 74 -20.11 -23.66 1.48
N ARG A 75 -20.04 -22.40 1.11
CA ARG A 75 -20.60 -21.84 -0.12
C ARG A 75 -19.66 -20.79 -0.70
N LEU A 76 -19.81 -20.50 -1.99
CA LEU A 76 -19.24 -19.30 -2.60
C LEU A 76 -20.27 -18.18 -2.56
N SER A 77 -19.95 -17.06 -1.93
CA SER A 77 -20.89 -15.95 -1.79
C SER A 77 -21.30 -15.35 -3.15
N CYS A 78 -20.41 -15.38 -4.15
CA CYS A 78 -20.71 -14.88 -5.49
C CYS A 78 -21.77 -15.72 -6.25
N SER A 79 -21.89 -17.01 -5.94
CA SER A 79 -22.87 -17.92 -6.54
C SER A 79 -24.07 -18.24 -5.62
N SER A 80 -24.16 -17.55 -4.48
CA SER A 80 -25.24 -17.76 -3.51
C SER A 80 -26.25 -16.62 -3.53
N LYS A 81 -27.54 -16.97 -3.50
CA LYS A 81 -28.65 -16.01 -3.42
C LYS A 81 -29.45 -16.24 -2.16
N VAL A 82 -29.99 -15.16 -1.62
CA VAL A 82 -30.82 -15.18 -0.42
C VAL A 82 -32.20 -15.69 -0.76
N VAL A 83 -32.71 -16.69 -0.02
CA VAL A 83 -34.07 -17.17 -0.13
C VAL A 83 -34.92 -16.84 1.11
N GLY A 84 -34.29 -16.54 2.23
CA GLY A 84 -34.96 -16.22 3.49
C GLY A 84 -33.96 -15.60 4.49
N ASN A 85 -34.37 -15.56 5.77
CA ASN A 85 -33.44 -15.17 6.83
C ASN A 85 -32.30 -16.20 6.88
N CYS A 86 -31.05 -15.71 6.94
CA CYS A 86 -29.91 -16.60 7.10
C CYS A 86 -28.78 -15.96 7.88
N THR A 87 -27.98 -16.80 8.50
CA THR A 87 -26.72 -16.43 9.18
C THR A 87 -25.58 -17.11 8.47
N VAL A 88 -24.59 -16.34 8.08
CA VAL A 88 -23.39 -16.83 7.40
C VAL A 88 -22.15 -16.43 8.18
N PHE A 89 -21.23 -17.37 8.38
CA PHE A 89 -19.92 -17.13 8.92
C PHE A 89 -18.99 -16.68 7.77
N VAL A 90 -18.29 -15.59 8.01
CA VAL A 90 -17.30 -15.01 7.10
C VAL A 90 -15.94 -15.15 7.74
N PRO A 91 -15.03 -15.94 7.16
CA PRO A 91 -13.65 -16.04 7.63
C PRO A 91 -12.99 -14.67 7.68
N ASP A 92 -12.15 -14.44 8.67
CA ASP A 92 -11.41 -13.18 8.78
C ASP A 92 -10.36 -13.06 7.68
N ILE A 93 -10.70 -12.27 6.68
CA ILE A 93 -9.77 -11.92 5.60
C ILE A 93 -8.71 -10.94 6.12
N ALA A 94 -9.03 -10.12 7.14
CA ALA A 94 -8.08 -9.18 7.68
C ALA A 94 -6.90 -9.90 8.36
N SER A 95 -7.11 -11.07 8.96
CA SER A 95 -6.01 -11.87 9.51
C SER A 95 -5.13 -12.46 8.39
N ALA A 96 -5.71 -12.86 7.27
CA ALA A 96 -4.94 -13.27 6.09
C ALA A 96 -4.18 -12.08 5.44
N TYR A 97 -4.70 -10.86 5.58
CA TYR A 97 -4.01 -9.63 5.13
C TYR A 97 -3.07 -9.05 6.20
N GLN A 98 -3.26 -9.39 7.47
CA GLN A 98 -2.39 -9.01 8.60
C GLN A 98 -1.29 -10.04 8.85
N SER A 99 -1.44 -11.28 8.34
CA SER A 99 -0.35 -12.24 8.31
C SER A 99 0.80 -11.60 7.51
N ARG A 100 1.98 -11.63 8.06
CA ARG A 100 3.19 -10.97 7.59
C ARG A 100 3.36 -11.16 6.09
N MET A 101 2.86 -10.21 5.28
CA MET A 101 3.31 -10.14 3.91
C MET A 101 4.81 -9.93 3.95
N LYS A 102 5.56 -10.76 3.26
CA LYS A 102 6.98 -10.56 3.06
C LYS A 102 7.15 -9.31 2.21
N THR A 103 7.21 -8.19 2.86
CA THR A 103 7.73 -6.96 2.26
C THR A 103 9.24 -7.09 2.30
N ALA A 104 9.93 -6.50 1.31
CA ALA A 104 11.38 -6.44 1.29
C ALA A 104 11.90 -6.24 2.72
N ASP A 105 12.64 -7.19 3.24
CA ASP A 105 13.14 -7.15 4.61
C ASP A 105 14.42 -6.30 4.61
N LEU A 106 14.24 -4.98 4.82
CA LEU A 106 15.37 -4.06 4.91
C LEU A 106 16.28 -4.35 6.12
N SER A 107 15.97 -5.36 6.92
CA SER A 107 16.89 -5.91 7.91
C SER A 107 17.80 -7.00 7.32
N SER A 108 17.45 -7.57 6.16
CA SER A 108 18.32 -8.53 5.49
C SER A 108 19.54 -7.83 4.87
N PRO A 109 20.76 -8.37 5.04
CA PRO A 109 21.95 -7.75 4.46
C PRO A 109 21.89 -7.57 2.94
N GLN A 110 21.16 -8.45 2.25
CA GLN A 110 21.00 -8.39 0.80
C GLN A 110 20.14 -7.21 0.36
N GLU A 111 19.03 -6.95 1.04
CA GLU A 111 18.14 -5.83 0.71
C GLU A 111 18.74 -4.48 1.08
N VAL A 112 19.45 -4.42 2.21
CA VAL A 112 20.23 -3.23 2.58
C VAL A 112 21.27 -2.92 1.50
N ALA A 113 21.98 -3.94 1.00
CA ALA A 113 22.96 -3.76 -0.08
C ALA A 113 22.33 -3.26 -1.39
N ILE A 114 21.13 -3.73 -1.76
CA ILE A 114 20.39 -3.24 -2.93
C ILE A 114 19.98 -1.77 -2.75
N PHE A 115 19.47 -1.42 -1.56
CA PHE A 115 19.10 -0.03 -1.25
C PHE A 115 20.30 0.92 -1.29
N ASP A 116 21.42 0.52 -0.69
CA ASP A 116 22.67 1.31 -0.69
C ASP A 116 23.25 1.44 -2.10
N ALA A 117 23.16 0.39 -2.92
CA ALA A 117 23.57 0.42 -4.32
C ALA A 117 22.71 1.41 -5.13
N CYS A 118 21.39 1.38 -4.96
CA CYS A 118 20.47 2.32 -5.59
C CYS A 118 20.80 3.78 -5.20
N GLN A 119 20.96 4.06 -3.91
CA GLN A 119 21.37 5.40 -3.46
C GLN A 119 22.70 5.85 -4.04
N SER A 120 23.68 4.93 -4.09
CA SER A 120 25.01 5.22 -4.64
C SER A 120 24.94 5.54 -6.13
N GLN A 121 24.15 4.79 -6.89
CA GLN A 121 23.91 5.05 -8.31
C GLN A 121 23.27 6.42 -8.54
N LEU A 122 22.21 6.74 -7.81
CA LEU A 122 21.55 8.05 -7.91
C LEU A 122 22.50 9.21 -7.63
N LYS A 123 23.39 9.08 -6.64
CA LYS A 123 24.45 10.09 -6.35
C LYS A 123 25.46 10.22 -7.49
N GLN A 124 25.88 9.09 -8.08
CA GLN A 124 26.80 9.08 -9.23
C GLN A 124 26.18 9.73 -10.47
N SER A 125 24.87 9.57 -10.66
CA SER A 125 24.11 10.21 -11.73
C SER A 125 23.83 11.71 -11.48
N GLY A 126 24.41 12.30 -10.44
CA GLY A 126 24.30 13.73 -10.13
C GLY A 126 23.04 14.12 -9.35
N ILE A 127 22.28 13.15 -8.83
CA ILE A 127 21.15 13.44 -7.93
C ILE A 127 21.73 13.72 -6.54
N HIS A 128 21.51 14.96 -6.07
CA HIS A 128 21.94 15.37 -4.75
C HIS A 128 20.82 15.18 -3.73
N PHE A 129 21.11 14.38 -2.70
CA PHE A 129 20.21 14.24 -1.56
C PHE A 129 20.42 15.44 -0.62
N THR A 130 19.51 16.38 -0.66
CA THR A 130 19.51 17.57 0.22
C THR A 130 18.35 17.46 1.21
N ASN A 131 18.63 17.79 2.46
CA ASN A 131 17.60 17.93 3.47
C ASN A 131 17.35 19.40 3.77
N GLN A 132 16.15 19.88 3.43
CA GLN A 132 15.71 21.25 3.71
C GLN A 132 15.08 21.37 5.10
N PHE A 133 14.78 20.26 5.77
CA PHE A 133 14.19 20.27 7.10
C PHE A 133 15.26 20.45 8.18
N ARG A 134 14.89 21.18 9.22
CA ARG A 134 15.73 21.42 10.40
C ARG A 134 14.90 21.22 11.66
N ALA A 135 15.54 20.66 12.68
CA ALA A 135 15.09 20.72 14.07
C ALA A 135 16.09 21.57 14.84
N VAL A 136 15.63 22.63 15.45
CA VAL A 136 16.46 23.60 16.15
C VAL A 136 15.94 23.73 17.56
N VAL A 137 16.80 23.49 18.54
CA VAL A 137 16.46 23.70 19.94
C VAL A 137 16.87 25.13 20.31
N VAL A 138 15.91 25.91 20.77
CA VAL A 138 16.12 27.29 21.21
C VAL A 138 15.69 27.46 22.66
N THR A 139 16.41 28.33 23.35
CA THR A 139 16.09 28.76 24.72
C THR A 139 15.88 30.25 24.71
N MET A 140 14.74 30.69 25.21
CA MET A 140 14.35 32.10 25.25
C MET A 140 14.12 32.52 26.71
N ALA A 141 14.31 33.80 27.00
CA ALA A 141 13.93 34.35 28.28
C ALA A 141 12.40 34.31 28.48
N GLU A 142 11.95 33.97 29.67
CA GLU A 142 10.52 34.07 30.00
C GLU A 142 10.06 35.52 29.99
N PRO A 143 8.84 35.80 29.52
CA PRO A 143 8.30 37.20 29.58
C PRO A 143 8.15 37.64 31.03
N SER A 144 8.40 38.93 31.23
CA SER A 144 8.26 39.60 32.53
C SER A 144 7.55 40.95 32.38
N LEU A 145 7.32 41.64 33.48
CA LEU A 145 6.76 43.02 33.43
C LEU A 145 7.70 44.03 32.74
N ASP A 146 9.00 43.73 32.72
CA ASP A 146 10.02 44.54 32.08
C ASP A 146 10.36 44.09 30.66
N ASP A 147 9.96 42.88 30.31
CA ASP A 147 10.12 42.28 28.97
C ASP A 147 8.76 41.77 28.47
N THR A 148 8.05 42.61 27.76
CA THR A 148 6.69 42.36 27.25
C THR A 148 6.66 41.94 25.79
N MET A 149 7.78 41.44 25.24
CA MET A 149 7.86 40.95 23.86
C MET A 149 6.85 39.79 23.62
N PRO A 150 6.05 39.84 22.54
CA PRO A 150 5.13 38.76 22.20
C PRO A 150 5.83 37.44 21.91
N ASP A 151 5.16 36.34 22.18
CA ASP A 151 5.69 34.96 22.01
C ASP A 151 6.20 34.69 20.58
N ASN A 152 5.47 35.13 19.57
CA ASN A 152 5.86 34.93 18.18
C ASN A 152 7.13 35.73 17.80
N GLU A 153 7.26 36.96 18.25
CA GLU A 153 8.45 37.80 17.99
C GLU A 153 9.67 37.20 18.72
N ARG A 154 9.48 36.80 20.00
CA ARG A 154 10.50 36.16 20.80
C ARG A 154 11.03 34.89 20.12
N LEU A 155 10.13 34.02 19.64
CA LEU A 155 10.50 32.81 18.90
C LEU A 155 11.18 33.16 17.56
N THR A 156 10.65 34.15 16.82
CA THR A 156 11.23 34.62 15.55
C THR A 156 12.68 35.02 15.73
N TRP A 157 12.98 35.88 16.68
CA TRP A 157 14.35 36.37 16.94
C TRP A 157 15.28 35.22 17.34
N ALA A 158 14.82 34.31 18.20
CA ALA A 158 15.63 33.17 18.58
C ALA A 158 15.98 32.23 17.41
N LEU A 159 15.04 32.07 16.46
CA LEU A 159 15.26 31.27 15.26
C LEU A 159 16.12 31.97 14.21
N GLU A 160 15.94 33.27 14.01
CA GLU A 160 16.78 34.09 13.12
C GLU A 160 18.23 34.04 13.58
N GLU A 161 18.48 34.22 14.90
CA GLU A 161 19.82 34.12 15.48
C GLU A 161 20.40 32.68 15.33
N ALA A 162 19.62 31.66 15.67
CA ALA A 162 20.10 30.26 15.67
C ALA A 162 20.37 29.71 14.27
N LEU A 163 19.60 30.13 13.27
CA LEU A 163 19.68 29.63 11.89
C LEU A 163 20.41 30.57 10.93
N GLY A 164 20.59 31.84 11.28
CA GLY A 164 21.16 32.83 10.40
C GLY A 164 20.25 33.14 9.19
N VAL A 165 18.93 33.08 9.35
CA VAL A 165 17.94 33.33 8.30
C VAL A 165 17.44 34.75 8.38
N GLU A 166 16.98 35.30 7.25
CA GLU A 166 16.44 36.68 7.20
C GLU A 166 14.96 36.73 7.60
N LYS A 167 14.25 35.59 7.52
CA LYS A 167 12.82 35.54 7.76
C LYS A 167 12.39 34.22 8.39
N VAL A 168 11.49 34.31 9.38
CA VAL A 168 10.78 33.18 9.96
C VAL A 168 9.29 33.31 9.68
N GLU A 169 8.68 32.24 9.15
CA GLU A 169 7.23 32.16 8.95
C GLU A 169 6.63 31.24 10.00
N ILE A 170 5.67 31.74 10.78
CA ILE A 170 4.91 30.98 11.77
C ILE A 170 3.48 30.79 11.24
N PRO A 171 3.13 29.63 10.66
CA PRO A 171 1.81 29.36 10.14
C PRO A 171 0.74 29.32 11.24
N PHE A 172 -0.51 29.57 10.87
CA PHE A 172 -1.65 29.63 11.79
C PHE A 172 -1.76 28.40 12.69
N CYS A 173 -1.60 27.19 12.15
CA CYS A 173 -1.71 25.95 12.91
C CYS A 173 -0.62 25.80 13.99
N VAL A 174 0.55 26.43 13.82
CA VAL A 174 1.61 26.52 14.83
C VAL A 174 1.28 27.62 15.84
N MET A 175 0.85 28.79 15.32
CA MET A 175 0.53 29.96 16.15
C MET A 175 -0.54 29.66 17.19
N VAL A 176 -1.57 28.90 16.86
CA VAL A 176 -2.68 28.54 17.76
C VAL A 176 -2.19 27.83 19.03
N LYS A 177 -1.15 27.01 18.94
CA LYS A 177 -0.61 26.25 20.08
C LYS A 177 0.65 26.84 20.71
N LEU A 178 1.24 27.88 20.10
CA LEU A 178 2.54 28.43 20.44
C LEU A 178 2.64 28.83 21.91
N ALA A 179 1.74 29.67 22.40
CA ALA A 179 1.77 30.17 23.77
C ALA A 179 1.70 29.05 24.83
N HIS A 180 0.96 27.99 24.56
CA HIS A 180 0.85 26.84 25.44
C HIS A 180 2.15 26.03 25.47
N VAL A 181 2.68 25.69 24.29
CA VAL A 181 3.91 24.89 24.18
C VAL A 181 5.12 25.60 24.78
N LEU A 182 5.25 26.91 24.59
CA LEU A 182 6.35 27.68 25.18
C LEU A 182 6.33 27.63 26.69
N ARG A 183 5.14 27.82 27.32
CA ARG A 183 5.02 27.82 28.78
C ARG A 183 5.17 26.43 29.39
N GLU A 184 4.63 25.40 28.75
CA GLU A 184 4.81 24.02 29.21
C GLU A 184 6.29 23.58 29.26
N ASN A 185 7.11 24.14 28.38
CA ASN A 185 8.52 23.81 28.26
C ASN A 185 9.44 24.92 28.79
N SER A 186 8.92 25.87 29.62
CA SER A 186 9.71 26.95 30.22
C SER A 186 10.55 27.73 29.19
N PHE A 187 9.97 28.01 28.00
CA PHE A 187 10.61 28.69 26.87
C PHE A 187 11.90 28.03 26.34
N HIS A 188 12.05 26.73 26.61
CA HIS A 188 13.08 25.85 26.03
C HIS A 188 12.40 24.83 25.15
N VAL A 189 12.46 25.00 23.82
CA VAL A 189 11.66 24.23 22.85
C VAL A 189 12.47 23.78 21.64
N CYS A 190 12.05 22.67 21.03
CA CYS A 190 12.48 22.30 19.68
C CYS A 190 11.50 22.86 18.66
N VAL A 191 12.03 23.48 17.61
CA VAL A 191 11.26 23.97 16.46
C VAL A 191 11.68 23.16 15.23
N LYS A 192 10.71 22.51 14.60
CA LYS A 192 10.92 21.79 13.35
C LYS A 192 10.33 22.60 12.20
N GLY A 193 11.04 22.66 11.09
CA GLY A 193 10.59 23.44 9.94
C GLY A 193 11.40 23.19 8.68
N GLU A 194 11.00 23.85 7.63
CA GLU A 194 11.60 23.78 6.30
C GLU A 194 12.37 25.06 5.99
N LEU A 195 13.62 24.92 5.54
CA LEU A 195 14.46 26.02 5.10
C LEU A 195 14.26 26.23 3.59
N LEU A 196 13.71 27.39 3.22
CA LEU A 196 13.39 27.77 1.85
C LEU A 196 14.23 29.02 1.48
N GLY A 197 15.46 28.82 1.00
CA GLY A 197 16.42 29.90 0.84
C GLY A 197 16.74 30.53 2.20
N ASP A 198 16.55 31.84 2.31
CA ASP A 198 16.78 32.61 3.55
C ASP A 198 15.54 32.69 4.46
N THR A 199 14.50 31.91 4.16
CA THR A 199 13.27 31.84 4.95
C THR A 199 13.15 30.49 5.64
N PHE A 200 12.94 30.49 6.95
CA PHE A 200 12.58 29.30 7.71
C PHE A 200 11.07 29.25 7.96
N ARG A 201 10.41 28.27 7.42
CA ARG A 201 8.99 28.00 7.68
C ARG A 201 8.85 27.05 8.85
N CYS A 202 8.36 27.55 9.97
CA CYS A 202 8.07 26.74 11.14
C CYS A 202 6.91 25.78 10.86
N MET A 203 7.09 24.51 11.10
CA MET A 203 6.06 23.48 10.92
C MET A 203 5.56 22.92 12.25
N GLU A 204 6.42 22.88 13.27
CA GLU A 204 6.09 22.41 14.60
C GLU A 204 6.94 23.10 15.67
N VAL A 205 6.33 23.31 16.83
CA VAL A 205 7.00 23.67 18.09
C VAL A 205 6.64 22.59 19.10
N CYS A 206 7.62 21.97 19.70
CA CYS A 206 7.46 20.80 20.59
C CYS A 206 8.50 20.81 21.73
N ALA A 207 8.46 19.79 22.57
CA ALA A 207 9.42 19.62 23.66
C ALA A 207 10.87 19.51 23.11
N PRO A 208 11.87 20.00 23.85
CA PRO A 208 13.24 20.12 23.34
C PRO A 208 13.90 18.79 23.00
N GLU A 209 13.47 17.70 23.58
CA GLU A 209 13.95 16.35 23.28
C GLU A 209 13.36 15.74 21.99
N ASP A 210 12.22 16.25 21.49
CA ASP A 210 11.60 15.75 20.27
C ASP A 210 12.23 16.42 19.02
N THR A 211 13.42 15.95 18.66
CA THR A 211 14.20 16.47 17.53
C THR A 211 14.05 15.66 16.24
N ALA A 212 13.25 14.58 16.24
CA ALA A 212 13.11 13.69 15.09
C ALA A 212 12.51 14.41 13.88
N ILE A 213 13.15 14.27 12.72
CA ILE A 213 12.67 14.74 11.41
C ILE A 213 12.46 13.52 10.53
N VAL A 214 11.20 13.19 10.26
CA VAL A 214 10.82 11.92 9.62
C VAL A 214 10.20 12.19 8.26
N GLY A 215 10.58 11.38 7.27
CA GLY A 215 9.91 11.21 5.99
C GLY A 215 9.09 9.92 5.98
N CYS A 216 8.00 9.90 5.21
CA CYS A 216 7.20 8.72 4.98
C CYS A 216 7.08 8.45 3.49
N ALA A 217 7.63 7.33 3.03
CA ALA A 217 7.42 6.83 1.67
C ALA A 217 6.28 5.82 1.66
N ILE A 218 5.39 5.93 0.69
CA ILE A 218 4.16 5.15 0.56
C ILE A 218 4.08 4.57 -0.84
N ASP A 219 3.96 3.26 -0.94
CA ASP A 219 3.61 2.55 -2.16
C ASP A 219 2.16 2.06 -2.04
N ILE A 220 1.29 2.55 -2.92
CA ILE A 220 -0.13 2.17 -2.94
C ILE A 220 -0.40 1.27 -4.15
N GLY A 221 -0.15 -0.01 -3.97
CA GLY A 221 -0.56 -1.01 -4.94
C GLY A 221 -2.07 -1.23 -4.96
N THR A 222 -2.57 -1.84 -6.03
CA THR A 222 -3.98 -2.25 -6.15
C THR A 222 -4.37 -3.21 -5.02
N THR A 223 -3.47 -4.10 -4.64
CA THR A 223 -3.69 -5.15 -3.64
C THR A 223 -3.03 -4.83 -2.30
N THR A 224 -1.81 -4.35 -2.31
CA THR A 224 -0.99 -4.14 -1.11
C THR A 224 -0.58 -2.69 -0.99
N VAL A 225 -0.49 -2.21 0.25
CA VAL A 225 0.09 -0.91 0.57
C VAL A 225 1.31 -1.13 1.45
N THR A 226 2.43 -0.55 1.06
CA THR A 226 3.69 -0.60 1.83
C THR A 226 4.13 0.80 2.20
N MET A 227 4.65 0.95 3.41
CA MET A 227 5.16 2.22 3.91
C MET A 227 6.49 2.07 4.60
N VAL A 228 7.30 3.10 4.48
CA VAL A 228 8.61 3.20 5.13
C VAL A 228 8.73 4.56 5.80
N LEU A 229 9.12 4.58 7.08
CA LEU A 229 9.57 5.79 7.76
C LEU A 229 11.08 5.90 7.67
N THR A 230 11.55 7.09 7.32
CA THR A 230 12.96 7.40 7.12
C THR A 230 13.35 8.63 7.93
N ASP A 231 14.47 8.57 8.63
CA ASP A 231 15.10 9.75 9.20
C ASP A 231 15.66 10.62 8.06
N LEU A 232 15.08 11.81 7.88
CA LEU A 232 15.48 12.72 6.81
C LEU A 232 16.85 13.36 7.04
N THR A 233 17.41 13.27 8.24
CA THR A 233 18.74 13.77 8.56
C THR A 233 19.83 12.80 8.11
N THR A 234 19.60 11.51 8.33
CA THR A 234 20.60 10.46 8.08
C THR A 234 20.31 9.60 6.85
N GLY A 235 19.07 9.61 6.36
CA GLY A 235 18.58 8.70 5.33
C GLY A 235 18.31 7.27 5.80
N LYS A 236 18.42 7.00 7.11
CA LYS A 236 18.19 5.66 7.67
C LYS A 236 16.71 5.34 7.74
N ILE A 237 16.39 4.09 7.45
CA ILE A 237 15.04 3.55 7.63
C ILE A 237 14.79 3.31 9.12
N LEU A 238 13.72 3.89 9.63
CA LEU A 238 13.32 3.79 11.05
C LEU A 238 12.34 2.63 11.27
N ALA A 239 11.39 2.48 10.37
CA ALA A 239 10.37 1.44 10.45
C ALA A 239 9.77 1.17 9.07
N LYS A 240 9.24 -0.03 8.89
CA LYS A 240 8.57 -0.47 7.68
C LYS A 240 7.31 -1.24 8.04
N GLY A 241 6.25 -1.09 7.23
CA GLY A 241 5.02 -1.83 7.41
C GLY A 241 4.21 -1.93 6.13
N SER A 242 3.39 -2.95 6.07
CA SER A 242 2.48 -3.16 4.96
C SER A 242 1.13 -3.68 5.42
N SER A 243 0.13 -3.51 4.57
CA SER A 243 -1.21 -4.04 4.76
C SER A 243 -1.87 -4.28 3.41
N GLY A 244 -2.94 -5.08 3.40
CA GLY A 244 -3.85 -5.13 2.25
C GLY A 244 -4.50 -3.77 2.01
N ASN A 245 -4.70 -3.43 0.74
CA ASN A 245 -5.42 -2.22 0.36
C ASN A 245 -6.93 -2.38 0.67
N GLY A 246 -7.45 -1.62 1.62
CA GLY A 246 -8.85 -1.67 2.04
C GLY A 246 -9.88 -1.45 0.93
N GLN A 247 -9.45 -0.92 -0.21
CA GLN A 247 -10.32 -0.73 -1.38
C GLN A 247 -10.66 -2.05 -2.11
N ILE A 248 -9.95 -3.16 -1.83
CA ILE A 248 -10.16 -4.47 -2.48
C ILE A 248 -11.63 -4.92 -2.36
N ARG A 249 -12.26 -4.70 -1.23
CA ARG A 249 -13.67 -5.05 -0.99
C ARG A 249 -14.66 -4.33 -1.92
N TYR A 250 -14.26 -3.22 -2.52
CA TYR A 250 -15.06 -2.44 -3.46
C TYR A 250 -14.74 -2.73 -4.92
N GLY A 251 -13.61 -3.37 -5.19
CA GLY A 251 -13.18 -3.80 -6.51
C GLY A 251 -11.79 -4.43 -6.46
N ALA A 252 -11.67 -5.64 -7.01
CA ALA A 252 -10.41 -6.37 -7.02
C ALA A 252 -9.36 -5.70 -7.92
N ASP A 253 -9.80 -5.01 -8.96
CA ASP A 253 -8.97 -4.31 -9.95
C ASP A 253 -9.32 -2.82 -10.05
N VAL A 254 -8.50 -2.09 -10.78
CA VAL A 254 -8.64 -0.64 -10.97
C VAL A 254 -9.95 -0.25 -11.65
N ILE A 255 -10.41 -1.02 -12.64
CA ILE A 255 -11.62 -0.71 -13.41
C ILE A 255 -12.86 -0.82 -12.52
N ASN A 256 -12.96 -1.90 -11.74
CA ASN A 256 -14.06 -2.08 -10.80
C ASN A 256 -14.10 -0.98 -9.74
N ARG A 257 -12.95 -0.48 -9.26
CA ARG A 257 -12.90 0.65 -8.33
C ARG A 257 -13.33 1.96 -8.97
N ILE A 258 -12.96 2.21 -10.21
CA ILE A 258 -13.45 3.39 -10.96
C ILE A 258 -14.98 3.33 -11.11
N ILE A 259 -15.53 2.16 -11.46
CA ILE A 259 -16.99 1.96 -11.54
C ILE A 259 -17.65 2.23 -10.18
N GLU A 260 -17.09 1.70 -9.09
CA GLU A 260 -17.61 1.93 -7.74
C GLU A 260 -17.53 3.40 -7.33
N GLN A 261 -16.47 4.10 -7.71
CA GLN A 261 -16.31 5.54 -7.46
C GLN A 261 -17.49 6.35 -8.06
N GLY A 262 -17.98 5.95 -9.23
CA GLY A 262 -19.08 6.61 -9.92
C GLY A 262 -20.46 6.42 -9.25
N LYS A 263 -20.60 5.48 -8.33
CA LYS A 263 -21.86 5.25 -7.61
C LYS A 263 -22.07 6.32 -6.52
N PRO A 264 -23.33 6.58 -6.11
CA PRO A 264 -23.62 7.49 -4.99
C PRO A 264 -22.80 7.13 -3.74
N GLY A 265 -22.01 8.08 -3.26
CA GLY A 265 -21.12 7.87 -2.09
C GLY A 265 -19.86 7.03 -2.36
N GLY A 266 -19.68 6.48 -3.55
CA GLY A 266 -18.55 5.59 -3.90
C GLY A 266 -17.20 6.26 -3.74
N ARG A 267 -17.06 7.53 -4.16
CA ARG A 267 -15.85 8.33 -3.97
C ARG A 267 -15.39 8.35 -2.52
N LYS A 268 -16.31 8.73 -1.62
CA LYS A 268 -16.00 8.80 -0.19
C LYS A 268 -15.66 7.44 0.41
N LYS A 269 -16.37 6.38 0.02
CA LYS A 269 -16.09 5.01 0.49
C LYS A 269 -14.70 4.56 0.14
N LEU A 270 -14.28 4.75 -1.13
CA LEU A 270 -12.95 4.36 -1.59
C LEU A 270 -11.85 5.19 -0.94
N GLN A 271 -12.09 6.51 -0.77
CA GLN A 271 -11.15 7.38 -0.07
C GLN A 271 -11.04 7.04 1.42
N ASP A 272 -12.15 6.80 2.12
CA ASP A 272 -12.12 6.38 3.52
C ASP A 272 -11.41 5.03 3.69
N ALA A 273 -11.60 4.08 2.78
CA ALA A 273 -10.94 2.78 2.80
C ALA A 273 -9.42 2.89 2.69
N ILE A 274 -8.91 3.74 1.81
CA ILE A 274 -7.46 3.90 1.68
C ILE A 274 -6.89 4.76 2.82
N LEU A 275 -7.50 5.89 3.17
CA LEU A 275 -6.96 6.80 4.17
C LEU A 275 -7.17 6.29 5.59
N LYS A 276 -8.43 6.07 6.01
CA LYS A 276 -8.76 5.79 7.41
C LYS A 276 -8.51 4.35 7.82
N GLU A 277 -8.73 3.41 6.90
CA GLU A 277 -8.68 1.98 7.23
C GLU A 277 -7.35 1.34 6.83
N THR A 278 -6.57 1.98 5.95
CA THR A 278 -5.29 1.45 5.50
C THR A 278 -4.12 2.34 5.95
N LEU A 279 -4.01 3.57 5.41
CA LEU A 279 -2.82 4.41 5.64
C LEU A 279 -2.69 4.85 7.11
N ASN A 280 -3.75 5.40 7.69
CA ASN A 280 -3.69 5.96 9.05
C ASN A 280 -3.30 4.92 10.11
N PRO A 281 -3.84 3.68 10.13
CA PRO A 281 -3.41 2.63 11.04
C PRO A 281 -1.94 2.21 10.84
N ILE A 282 -1.48 2.10 9.59
CA ILE A 282 -0.08 1.75 9.32
C ILE A 282 0.85 2.85 9.87
N ILE A 283 0.58 4.12 9.57
CA ILE A 283 1.38 5.25 10.05
C ILE A 283 1.46 5.27 11.58
N ALA A 284 0.33 5.12 12.26
CA ALA A 284 0.29 5.10 13.72
C ALA A 284 1.14 3.97 14.31
N ASN A 285 1.08 2.77 13.72
CA ASN A 285 1.88 1.63 14.13
C ASN A 285 3.37 1.84 13.85
N LEU A 286 3.72 2.40 12.69
CA LEU A 286 5.12 2.69 12.33
C LEU A 286 5.72 3.73 13.27
N CYS A 287 5.01 4.82 13.56
CA CYS A 287 5.47 5.84 14.50
C CYS A 287 5.70 5.25 15.88
N LYS A 288 4.78 4.40 16.36
CA LYS A 288 4.93 3.69 17.63
C LYS A 288 6.16 2.78 17.64
N SER A 289 6.38 2.02 16.56
CA SER A 289 7.52 1.11 16.43
C SER A 289 8.86 1.84 16.35
N ALA A 290 8.88 3.00 15.69
CA ALA A 290 10.06 3.85 15.56
C ALA A 290 10.32 4.73 16.80
N GLY A 291 9.38 4.79 17.77
CA GLY A 291 9.50 5.67 18.94
C GLY A 291 9.42 7.15 18.59
N VAL A 292 8.71 7.52 17.50
CA VAL A 292 8.54 8.90 17.06
C VAL A 292 7.08 9.32 17.11
N THR A 293 6.82 10.63 17.17
CA THR A 293 5.47 11.17 17.11
C THR A 293 5.01 11.30 15.65
N CYS A 294 3.71 11.15 15.37
CA CYS A 294 3.20 11.33 14.01
C CYS A 294 3.45 12.75 13.46
N PRO A 295 3.33 13.83 14.25
CA PRO A 295 3.70 15.18 13.80
C PRO A 295 5.17 15.34 13.38
N SER A 296 6.08 14.45 13.79
CA SER A 296 7.47 14.45 13.32
C SER A 296 7.62 14.06 11.84
N ILE A 297 6.58 13.51 11.21
CA ILE A 297 6.56 13.27 9.77
C ILE A 297 6.36 14.62 9.05
N LEU A 298 7.43 15.16 8.51
CA LEU A 298 7.47 16.47 7.86
C LEU A 298 7.39 16.41 6.34
N ARG A 299 7.52 15.22 5.74
CA ARG A 299 7.43 15.02 4.30
C ARG A 299 6.89 13.64 3.98
N MET A 300 6.08 13.55 2.92
CA MET A 300 5.54 12.30 2.43
C MET A 300 5.74 12.18 0.93
N SER A 301 5.99 10.96 0.43
CA SER A 301 6.02 10.64 -1.00
C SER A 301 5.14 9.43 -1.27
N VAL A 302 4.43 9.46 -2.39
CA VAL A 302 3.48 8.42 -2.80
C VAL A 302 3.83 7.93 -4.19
N GLY A 303 4.14 6.64 -4.33
CA GLY A 303 4.15 5.90 -5.58
C GLY A 303 2.85 5.11 -5.69
N ALA A 304 2.16 5.23 -6.80
CA ALA A 304 0.92 4.50 -7.04
C ALA A 304 0.54 4.55 -8.53
N ASN A 305 -0.23 3.58 -9.00
CA ASN A 305 -0.78 3.68 -10.33
C ASN A 305 -1.75 4.88 -10.46
N THR A 306 -2.00 5.32 -11.68
CA THR A 306 -2.79 6.52 -11.95
C THR A 306 -4.17 6.48 -11.30
N THR A 307 -4.84 5.34 -11.32
CA THR A 307 -6.16 5.18 -10.67
C THR A 307 -6.05 5.34 -9.16
N MET A 308 -5.08 4.68 -8.53
CA MET A 308 -4.91 4.76 -7.07
C MET A 308 -4.59 6.20 -6.63
N ASN A 309 -3.80 6.95 -7.41
CA ASN A 309 -3.55 8.37 -7.15
C ASN A 309 -4.86 9.20 -7.16
N HIS A 310 -5.75 8.98 -8.15
CA HIS A 310 -7.05 9.66 -8.20
C HIS A 310 -7.95 9.27 -7.01
N LEU A 311 -7.98 7.99 -6.65
CA LEU A 311 -8.80 7.50 -5.54
C LEU A 311 -8.29 8.01 -4.18
N LEU A 312 -6.96 8.14 -4.01
CA LEU A 312 -6.33 8.68 -2.81
C LEU A 312 -6.78 10.12 -2.55
N VAL A 313 -6.67 10.97 -3.57
CA VAL A 313 -7.00 12.40 -3.43
C VAL A 313 -8.50 12.67 -3.59
N GLY A 314 -9.29 11.67 -3.95
CA GLY A 314 -10.74 11.80 -4.13
C GLY A 314 -11.14 12.54 -5.40
N VAL A 315 -10.27 12.60 -6.42
CA VAL A 315 -10.56 13.16 -7.74
C VAL A 315 -11.27 12.12 -8.60
N ASP A 316 -12.10 12.55 -9.53
CA ASP A 316 -12.83 11.66 -10.43
C ASP A 316 -11.88 10.89 -11.36
N ALA A 317 -11.98 9.58 -11.34
CA ALA A 317 -11.17 8.67 -12.15
C ALA A 317 -11.92 8.10 -13.38
N GLN A 318 -13.17 8.53 -13.65
CA GLN A 318 -13.94 7.96 -14.77
C GLN A 318 -13.23 8.14 -16.11
N SER A 319 -12.58 9.28 -16.33
CA SER A 319 -11.83 9.57 -17.55
C SER A 319 -10.62 8.66 -17.78
N VAL A 320 -10.09 8.03 -16.73
CA VAL A 320 -8.96 7.08 -16.84
C VAL A 320 -9.35 5.83 -17.66
N ARG A 321 -10.63 5.40 -17.58
CA ARG A 321 -11.13 4.19 -18.26
C ARG A 321 -11.99 4.47 -19.49
N MET A 322 -12.28 5.72 -19.80
CA MET A 322 -13.14 6.12 -20.92
C MET A 322 -12.31 6.80 -21.99
N ASP A 323 -12.57 6.45 -23.27
CA ASP A 323 -11.96 7.14 -24.39
C ASP A 323 -12.17 8.67 -24.29
N PRO A 324 -11.13 9.49 -24.46
CA PRO A 324 -9.76 9.22 -24.91
C PRO A 324 -8.75 8.84 -23.79
N TYR A 325 -9.19 8.35 -22.64
CA TYR A 325 -8.36 7.84 -21.54
C TYR A 325 -7.43 8.89 -20.94
N ILE A 326 -7.93 10.09 -20.68
CA ILE A 326 -7.14 11.21 -20.13
C ILE A 326 -7.42 11.35 -18.64
N PRO A 327 -6.41 11.13 -17.77
CA PRO A 327 -6.55 11.33 -16.33
C PRO A 327 -6.66 12.83 -15.97
N SER A 328 -7.19 13.13 -14.80
CA SER A 328 -7.36 14.52 -14.34
C SER A 328 -6.01 15.22 -14.08
N PHE A 329 -4.97 14.46 -13.79
CA PHE A 329 -3.61 14.99 -13.59
C PHE A 329 -2.55 13.91 -13.87
N PHE A 330 -1.40 14.33 -14.37
CA PHE A 330 -0.18 13.55 -14.40
C PHE A 330 0.75 13.95 -13.26
N LEU A 331 0.89 15.23 -13.02
CA LEU A 331 1.66 15.81 -11.94
C LEU A 331 0.80 16.82 -11.18
N TRP A 332 0.83 16.73 -9.87
CA TRP A 332 0.15 17.71 -9.02
C TRP A 332 1.00 18.01 -7.79
N ASN A 333 1.22 19.31 -7.55
CA ASN A 333 1.97 19.82 -6.41
C ASN A 333 1.05 20.63 -5.47
N GLY A 334 1.49 20.78 -4.22
CA GLY A 334 0.79 21.61 -3.23
C GLY A 334 -0.19 20.86 -2.34
N LEU A 335 -0.22 19.52 -2.43
CA LEU A 335 -1.01 18.67 -1.51
C LEU A 335 -0.32 18.60 -0.16
N LEU A 336 -1.06 18.79 0.92
CA LEU A 336 -0.58 18.69 2.30
C LEU A 336 -1.26 17.53 3.04
N ALA A 337 -0.63 17.02 4.08
CA ALA A 337 -1.16 15.93 4.90
C ALA A 337 -2.53 16.27 5.51
N GLN A 338 -2.76 17.53 5.91
CA GLN A 338 -4.06 18.01 6.42
C GLN A 338 -5.20 17.87 5.40
N ASP A 339 -4.93 18.02 4.09
CA ASP A 339 -5.94 17.92 3.03
C ASP A 339 -6.50 16.51 2.93
N LEU A 340 -5.65 15.52 3.20
CA LEU A 340 -5.98 14.10 3.23
C LEU A 340 -6.34 13.59 4.64
N LYS A 341 -6.22 14.42 5.67
CA LYS A 341 -6.42 14.02 7.08
C LYS A 341 -5.55 12.82 7.50
N ILE A 342 -4.32 12.81 7.01
CA ILE A 342 -3.31 11.82 7.38
C ILE A 342 -2.69 12.24 8.73
N PRO A 343 -2.42 11.28 9.66
CA PRO A 343 -1.78 11.57 10.95
C PRO A 343 -0.28 11.84 10.75
N ALA A 344 0.06 13.01 10.23
CA ALA A 344 1.40 13.54 10.05
C ALA A 344 1.38 15.02 10.44
N ASN A 345 2.50 15.74 10.30
CA ASN A 345 2.47 17.19 10.44
C ASN A 345 1.46 17.78 9.44
N PRO A 346 0.52 18.65 9.86
CA PRO A 346 -0.51 19.20 8.97
C PRO A 346 0.06 19.87 7.72
N LEU A 347 1.23 20.48 7.84
CA LEU A 347 1.93 21.20 6.77
C LEU A 347 2.87 20.30 5.96
N ALA A 348 2.97 19.00 6.29
CA ALA A 348 3.83 18.09 5.56
C ALA A 348 3.38 17.98 4.09
N PRO A 349 4.26 18.32 3.13
CA PRO A 349 3.97 18.10 1.71
C PRO A 349 3.79 16.61 1.41
N VAL A 350 2.74 16.29 0.65
CA VAL A 350 2.50 14.95 0.10
C VAL A 350 2.82 14.99 -1.39
N LEU A 351 3.96 14.46 -1.76
CA LEU A 351 4.42 14.42 -3.14
C LEU A 351 3.92 13.14 -3.80
N ILE A 352 3.10 13.28 -4.82
CA ILE A 352 2.68 12.16 -5.66
C ILE A 352 3.67 12.03 -6.80
N ALA A 353 4.28 10.85 -6.97
CA ALA A 353 5.15 10.58 -8.09
C ALA A 353 4.38 10.76 -9.42
N PRO A 354 4.99 11.38 -10.45
CA PRO A 354 4.30 11.69 -11.69
C PRO A 354 3.72 10.46 -12.37
N ASN A 355 2.48 10.54 -12.83
CA ASN A 355 1.90 9.55 -13.72
C ASN A 355 2.42 9.78 -15.15
N ILE A 356 2.45 8.74 -15.99
CA ILE A 356 2.88 8.80 -17.38
C ILE A 356 1.66 8.66 -18.32
N GLY A 357 0.71 7.84 -17.91
CA GLY A 357 -0.50 7.54 -18.67
C GLY A 357 -1.62 7.04 -17.77
N SER A 358 -2.75 6.67 -18.37
CA SER A 358 -3.91 6.17 -17.63
C SER A 358 -3.65 4.87 -16.88
N TYR A 359 -2.75 4.04 -17.40
CA TYR A 359 -2.40 2.74 -16.82
C TYR A 359 -0.92 2.61 -16.43
N VAL A 360 -0.13 3.70 -16.57
CA VAL A 360 1.26 3.76 -16.13
C VAL A 360 1.39 4.91 -15.16
N GLY A 361 1.53 4.60 -13.92
CA GLY A 361 1.45 5.56 -12.82
C GLY A 361 2.78 5.94 -12.20
N GLY A 362 2.67 6.59 -11.03
CA GLY A 362 3.80 7.06 -10.25
C GLY A 362 4.62 5.93 -9.61
N ASP A 363 4.05 4.72 -9.44
CA ASP A 363 4.76 3.50 -9.09
C ASP A 363 5.85 3.17 -10.11
N ILE A 364 5.49 3.20 -11.40
CA ILE A 364 6.43 2.93 -12.50
C ILE A 364 7.46 4.05 -12.67
N THR A 365 7.07 5.29 -12.45
CA THR A 365 8.03 6.41 -12.45
C THR A 365 9.04 6.28 -11.32
N ALA A 366 8.59 5.93 -10.13
CA ALA A 366 9.45 5.67 -8.98
C ALA A 366 10.36 4.45 -9.22
N GLY A 367 9.82 3.35 -9.78
CA GLY A 367 10.58 2.16 -10.14
C GLY A 367 11.61 2.43 -11.24
N THR A 368 11.26 3.22 -12.25
CA THR A 368 12.18 3.67 -13.29
C THR A 368 13.34 4.48 -12.71
N LEU A 369 13.06 5.39 -11.77
CA LEU A 369 14.10 6.15 -11.08
C LEU A 369 15.02 5.22 -10.27
N ALA A 370 14.42 4.32 -9.48
CA ALA A 370 15.16 3.41 -8.60
C ALA A 370 15.98 2.36 -9.37
N SER A 371 15.52 1.89 -10.53
CA SER A 371 16.23 0.90 -11.36
C SER A 371 17.45 1.47 -12.09
N GLY A 372 17.56 2.80 -12.21
CA GLY A 372 18.64 3.47 -12.92
C GLY A 372 18.63 3.29 -14.44
N ILE A 373 17.59 2.70 -15.03
CA ILE A 373 17.47 2.50 -16.49
C ILE A 373 17.58 3.82 -17.28
N TRP A 374 17.11 4.90 -16.67
CA TRP A 374 17.10 6.24 -17.25
C TRP A 374 18.51 6.85 -17.44
N ASP A 375 19.53 6.31 -16.75
CA ASP A 375 20.91 6.77 -16.83
C ASP A 375 21.86 5.69 -17.37
N SER A 376 21.33 4.59 -17.87
CA SER A 376 22.10 3.48 -18.45
C SER A 376 22.40 3.70 -19.93
N ASP A 377 23.61 3.38 -20.39
CA ASP A 377 23.93 3.30 -21.82
C ASP A 377 23.39 2.03 -22.46
N ALA A 378 23.25 0.95 -21.68
CA ALA A 378 22.74 -0.33 -22.15
C ALA A 378 21.22 -0.30 -22.29
N LEU A 379 20.71 -0.87 -23.38
CA LEU A 379 19.29 -1.14 -23.52
C LEU A 379 18.85 -2.09 -22.40
N SER A 380 17.91 -1.65 -21.60
CA SER A 380 17.45 -2.35 -20.41
C SER A 380 15.94 -2.48 -20.40
N LEU A 381 15.46 -3.47 -19.67
CA LEU A 381 14.03 -3.75 -19.48
C LEU A 381 13.73 -3.75 -17.98
N PHE A 382 12.83 -2.87 -17.57
CA PHE A 382 12.22 -2.86 -16.24
C PHE A 382 10.82 -3.42 -16.35
N ILE A 383 10.49 -4.41 -15.53
CA ILE A 383 9.18 -5.06 -15.51
C ILE A 383 8.66 -5.01 -14.08
N ASP A 384 7.48 -4.44 -13.90
CA ASP A 384 6.70 -4.53 -12.68
C ASP A 384 5.60 -5.59 -12.86
N LEU A 385 5.65 -6.64 -12.04
CA LEU A 385 4.73 -7.77 -12.10
C LEU A 385 3.75 -7.69 -10.92
N GLY A 386 2.56 -7.19 -11.16
CA GLY A 386 1.47 -7.12 -10.21
C GLY A 386 0.15 -7.64 -10.80
N THR A 387 -0.96 -7.05 -10.37
CA THR A 387 -2.30 -7.27 -10.97
C THR A 387 -2.31 -6.88 -12.45
N ASN A 388 -1.55 -5.83 -12.79
CA ASN A 388 -1.16 -5.51 -14.16
C ASN A 388 0.33 -5.81 -14.34
N GLY A 389 0.78 -5.88 -15.57
CA GLY A 389 2.20 -5.94 -15.90
C GLY A 389 2.59 -4.64 -16.57
N GLU A 390 3.42 -3.85 -15.93
CA GLU A 390 3.96 -2.63 -16.51
C GLU A 390 5.40 -2.87 -16.95
N ILE A 391 5.74 -2.35 -18.12
CA ILE A 391 7.04 -2.55 -18.73
C ILE A 391 7.60 -1.19 -19.12
N VAL A 392 8.88 -0.95 -18.77
CA VAL A 392 9.67 0.17 -19.29
C VAL A 392 10.87 -0.41 -20.02
N PHE A 393 11.08 0.02 -21.24
CA PHE A 393 12.18 -0.40 -22.08
C PHE A 393 12.94 0.82 -22.64
N GLY A 394 14.25 0.75 -22.61
CA GLY A 394 15.09 1.80 -23.17
C GLY A 394 16.43 1.96 -22.45
N ASN A 395 16.95 3.16 -22.52
CA ASN A 395 18.21 3.59 -21.92
C ASN A 395 18.17 5.11 -21.68
N ARG A 396 19.32 5.76 -21.48
CA ARG A 396 19.39 7.22 -21.30
C ARG A 396 18.89 8.05 -22.48
N ASP A 397 18.91 7.50 -23.71
CA ASP A 397 18.52 8.23 -24.93
C ASP A 397 17.01 8.24 -25.13
N PHE A 398 16.33 7.18 -24.70
CA PHE A 398 14.87 7.05 -24.78
C PHE A 398 14.32 6.05 -23.77
N LEU A 399 13.10 6.28 -23.35
CA LEU A 399 12.30 5.34 -22.55
C LEU A 399 10.90 5.22 -23.17
N VAL A 400 10.45 3.99 -23.34
CA VAL A 400 9.07 3.69 -23.72
C VAL A 400 8.43 2.83 -22.66
N SER A 401 7.15 3.05 -22.37
CA SER A 401 6.42 2.28 -21.38
C SER A 401 5.11 1.77 -21.93
N CYS A 402 4.69 0.62 -21.45
CA CYS A 402 3.35 0.09 -21.70
C CYS A 402 2.84 -0.64 -20.44
N ALA A 403 1.51 -0.76 -20.37
CA ALA A 403 0.84 -1.61 -19.40
C ALA A 403 0.14 -2.74 -20.14
N CYS A 404 0.20 -3.94 -19.56
CA CYS A 404 -0.55 -5.09 -20.04
C CYS A 404 -1.31 -5.73 -18.88
N SER A 405 -2.40 -6.42 -19.19
CA SER A 405 -3.13 -7.20 -18.19
C SER A 405 -2.34 -8.49 -17.93
N ALA A 406 -1.76 -8.62 -16.75
CA ALA A 406 -1.12 -9.87 -16.32
C ALA A 406 -2.13 -10.87 -15.77
N GLY A 407 -3.31 -10.40 -15.38
CA GLY A 407 -4.34 -11.19 -14.71
C GLY A 407 -4.01 -11.48 -13.24
N PRO A 408 -4.94 -12.08 -12.48
CA PRO A 408 -4.76 -12.29 -11.04
C PRO A 408 -3.88 -13.50 -10.70
N ALA A 409 -3.29 -14.20 -11.68
CA ALA A 409 -2.53 -15.42 -11.46
C ALA A 409 -1.33 -15.21 -10.54
N PHE A 410 -0.59 -14.10 -10.71
CA PHE A 410 0.56 -13.77 -9.85
C PHE A 410 0.18 -13.37 -8.43
N GLU A 411 -1.09 -13.06 -8.18
CA GLU A 411 -1.63 -12.82 -6.84
C GLU A 411 -2.35 -14.06 -6.26
N GLY A 412 -2.18 -15.22 -6.91
CA GLY A 412 -2.82 -16.48 -6.54
C GLY A 412 -4.28 -16.60 -6.98
N GLY A 413 -4.79 -15.68 -7.81
CA GLY A 413 -6.09 -15.81 -8.48
C GLY A 413 -6.02 -16.85 -9.61
N ASP A 414 -7.15 -17.43 -9.97
CA ASP A 414 -7.31 -18.42 -11.06
C ASP A 414 -6.49 -19.72 -10.92
N ILE A 415 -5.70 -19.87 -9.84
CA ILE A 415 -4.94 -21.07 -9.51
C ILE A 415 -5.55 -21.70 -8.26
N SER A 416 -5.89 -23.00 -8.34
CA SER A 416 -6.62 -23.71 -7.26
C SER A 416 -5.88 -23.69 -5.91
N CYS A 417 -4.54 -23.79 -5.93
CA CYS A 417 -3.67 -23.67 -4.75
C CYS A 417 -2.92 -22.33 -4.70
N GLY A 418 -3.30 -21.37 -5.54
CA GLY A 418 -2.67 -20.05 -5.56
C GLY A 418 -3.02 -19.24 -4.31
N MET A 419 -2.03 -18.54 -3.77
CA MET A 419 -2.19 -17.63 -2.65
C MET A 419 -1.21 -16.46 -2.77
N ARG A 420 -1.41 -15.44 -1.94
CA ARG A 420 -0.43 -14.35 -1.82
C ARG A 420 0.82 -14.82 -1.10
N ALA A 421 1.91 -14.06 -1.19
CA ALA A 421 3.16 -14.33 -0.49
C ALA A 421 3.01 -14.04 1.03
N THR A 422 2.26 -14.90 1.70
CA THR A 422 2.02 -14.92 3.14
C THR A 422 2.52 -16.22 3.73
N ASP A 423 2.52 -16.35 5.06
CA ASP A 423 2.99 -17.56 5.74
C ASP A 423 2.37 -18.83 5.16
N GLY A 424 3.21 -19.80 4.82
CA GLY A 424 2.82 -21.04 4.17
C GLY A 424 2.80 -21.00 2.63
N ALA A 425 3.07 -19.86 2.00
CA ALA A 425 3.18 -19.79 0.55
C ALA A 425 4.53 -20.31 0.06
N ILE A 426 4.52 -21.19 -0.95
CA ILE A 426 5.73 -21.54 -1.68
C ILE A 426 6.14 -20.33 -2.52
N GLU A 427 7.32 -19.75 -2.24
CA GLU A 427 7.84 -18.57 -2.92
C GLU A 427 8.92 -18.87 -3.95
N ALA A 428 9.62 -19.99 -3.80
CA ALA A 428 10.63 -20.45 -4.75
C ALA A 428 10.63 -21.98 -4.86
N CYS A 429 11.05 -22.46 -6.00
CA CYS A 429 11.16 -23.89 -6.27
C CYS A 429 12.37 -24.18 -7.17
N THR A 430 13.11 -25.23 -6.84
CA THR A 430 14.14 -25.81 -7.71
C THR A 430 13.90 -27.30 -7.85
N VAL A 431 14.16 -27.87 -9.02
CA VAL A 431 14.00 -29.31 -9.27
C VAL A 431 15.34 -29.91 -9.68
N ASP A 432 15.78 -30.92 -8.98
CA ASP A 432 16.96 -31.70 -9.39
C ASP A 432 16.71 -32.42 -10.71
N LYS A 433 17.56 -32.22 -11.72
CA LYS A 433 17.37 -32.78 -13.06
C LYS A 433 17.55 -34.28 -13.15
N VAL A 434 18.18 -34.91 -12.15
CA VAL A 434 18.50 -36.33 -12.15
C VAL A 434 17.47 -37.11 -11.33
N THR A 435 17.22 -36.62 -10.09
CA THR A 435 16.29 -37.28 -9.17
C THR A 435 14.84 -36.86 -9.39
N MET A 436 14.63 -35.69 -10.03
CA MET A 436 13.34 -35.01 -10.18
C MET A 436 12.71 -34.58 -8.83
N GLU A 437 13.50 -34.52 -7.76
CA GLU A 437 13.05 -34.11 -6.45
C GLU A 437 12.96 -32.57 -6.40
N PRO A 438 11.80 -32.02 -6.00
CA PRO A 438 11.65 -30.58 -5.82
C PRO A 438 12.17 -30.14 -4.45
N THR A 439 12.85 -29.03 -4.41
CA THR A 439 13.17 -28.28 -3.18
C THR A 439 12.42 -26.96 -3.21
N VAL A 440 11.67 -26.64 -2.16
CA VAL A 440 10.83 -25.45 -2.09
C VAL A 440 11.25 -24.54 -0.92
N SER A 441 11.17 -23.24 -1.14
CA SER A 441 11.23 -22.22 -0.07
C SER A 441 9.80 -21.80 0.28
N ILE A 442 9.51 -21.71 1.56
CA ILE A 442 8.18 -21.38 2.07
C ILE A 442 8.28 -20.10 2.89
N VAL A 443 7.36 -19.17 2.65
CA VAL A 443 7.26 -17.92 3.43
C VAL A 443 6.83 -18.26 4.86
N GLY A 444 7.51 -17.69 5.85
CA GLY A 444 7.22 -17.86 7.27
C GLY A 444 8.41 -18.37 8.08
N ASP A 445 8.15 -18.74 9.33
CA ASP A 445 9.16 -19.21 10.26
C ASP A 445 9.66 -20.63 9.88
N GLU A 446 10.83 -21.02 10.41
CA GLU A 446 11.43 -22.33 10.16
C GLU A 446 10.47 -23.45 10.57
N GLY A 447 10.19 -24.39 9.63
CA GLY A 447 9.23 -25.48 9.84
C GLY A 447 7.80 -25.18 9.39
N GLN A 448 7.54 -24.03 8.80
CA GLN A 448 6.24 -23.67 8.21
C GLN A 448 5.85 -24.70 7.13
N LYS A 449 4.60 -25.20 7.18
CA LYS A 449 4.06 -26.09 6.15
C LYS A 449 3.56 -25.32 4.94
N ALA A 450 3.78 -25.87 3.75
CA ALA A 450 3.20 -25.34 2.52
C ALA A 450 1.67 -25.43 2.55
N VAL A 451 1.01 -24.29 2.27
CA VAL A 451 -0.45 -24.15 2.19
C VAL A 451 -0.88 -23.85 0.75
N GLY A 452 -0.03 -23.16 0.00
CA GLY A 452 -0.30 -22.81 -1.40
C GLY A 452 0.95 -22.26 -2.08
N ILE A 453 0.77 -21.64 -3.25
CA ILE A 453 1.85 -21.15 -4.10
C ILE A 453 1.61 -19.65 -4.36
N CYS A 454 2.59 -18.80 -4.11
CA CYS A 454 2.50 -17.39 -4.46
C CYS A 454 3.02 -17.10 -5.88
N GLY A 455 2.93 -15.85 -6.34
CA GLY A 455 3.29 -15.46 -7.69
C GLY A 455 4.74 -15.82 -8.08
N SER A 456 5.71 -15.56 -7.21
CA SER A 456 7.11 -15.93 -7.44
C SER A 456 7.28 -17.44 -7.52
N GLY A 457 6.64 -18.18 -6.62
CA GLY A 457 6.66 -19.65 -6.63
C GLY A 457 6.06 -20.24 -7.91
N ILE A 458 5.01 -19.63 -8.46
CA ILE A 458 4.42 -20.05 -9.75
C ILE A 458 5.42 -19.89 -10.88
N ILE A 459 6.11 -18.73 -10.94
CA ILE A 459 7.12 -18.47 -11.97
C ILE A 459 8.23 -19.50 -11.88
N ASP A 460 8.76 -19.75 -10.69
CA ASP A 460 9.82 -20.71 -10.47
C ASP A 460 9.40 -22.15 -10.83
N ILE A 461 8.22 -22.59 -10.36
CA ILE A 461 7.70 -23.91 -10.67
C ILE A 461 7.56 -24.11 -12.17
N ILE A 462 6.96 -23.18 -12.90
CA ILE A 462 6.80 -23.27 -14.36
C ILE A 462 8.16 -23.28 -15.04
N SER A 463 9.10 -22.43 -14.61
CA SER A 463 10.48 -22.40 -15.12
C SER A 463 11.17 -23.73 -14.92
N GLU A 464 11.08 -24.32 -13.73
CA GLU A 464 11.71 -25.61 -13.40
C GLU A 464 11.06 -26.78 -14.16
N LEU A 465 9.74 -26.80 -14.27
CA LEU A 465 9.04 -27.81 -15.08
C LEU A 465 9.46 -27.73 -16.55
N TYR A 466 9.63 -26.53 -17.10
CA TYR A 466 10.13 -26.34 -18.46
C TYR A 466 11.60 -26.75 -18.59
N ARG A 467 12.46 -26.31 -17.65
CA ARG A 467 13.89 -26.65 -17.59
C ARG A 467 14.14 -28.16 -17.49
N CYS A 468 13.27 -28.86 -16.77
CA CYS A 468 13.31 -30.33 -16.62
C CYS A 468 12.59 -31.07 -17.74
N ARG A 469 12.03 -30.38 -18.75
CA ARG A 469 11.27 -30.93 -19.87
C ARG A 469 10.03 -31.71 -19.45
N ILE A 470 9.44 -31.36 -18.33
CA ILE A 470 8.16 -31.88 -17.86
C ILE A 470 7.01 -31.25 -18.63
N ILE A 471 7.16 -29.98 -18.94
CA ILE A 471 6.28 -29.23 -19.85
C ILE A 471 7.06 -28.74 -21.07
N ASN A 472 6.34 -28.57 -22.18
CA ASN A 472 6.88 -27.95 -23.40
C ASN A 472 6.73 -26.43 -23.42
N ALA A 473 7.21 -25.76 -24.48
CA ALA A 473 7.12 -24.31 -24.64
C ALA A 473 5.67 -23.76 -24.70
N LYS A 474 4.67 -24.61 -24.86
CA LYS A 474 3.25 -24.26 -24.81
C LYS A 474 2.63 -24.50 -23.42
N GLY A 475 3.43 -24.90 -22.42
CA GLY A 475 2.95 -25.22 -21.06
C GLY A 475 2.23 -26.57 -20.96
N LEU A 476 2.28 -27.42 -21.99
CA LEU A 476 1.65 -28.73 -21.99
C LEU A 476 2.61 -29.81 -21.44
N PHE A 477 2.08 -30.71 -20.61
CA PHE A 477 2.86 -31.84 -20.12
C PHE A 477 3.38 -32.68 -21.27
N VAL A 478 4.67 -33.02 -21.19
CA VAL A 478 5.31 -33.94 -22.12
C VAL A 478 4.99 -35.39 -21.68
N ARG A 479 4.11 -36.06 -22.42
CA ARG A 479 3.64 -37.40 -22.07
C ARG A 479 4.59 -38.51 -22.54
N GLU A 480 5.33 -38.26 -23.62
CA GLU A 480 6.29 -39.23 -24.18
C GLU A 480 7.71 -38.88 -23.78
N GLY A 481 8.46 -39.84 -23.25
CA GLY A 481 9.82 -39.62 -22.77
C GLY A 481 9.94 -38.83 -21.46
N SER A 482 8.81 -38.57 -20.78
CA SER A 482 8.79 -37.99 -19.43
C SER A 482 9.11 -39.05 -18.39
N ARG A 483 9.88 -38.71 -17.36
CA ARG A 483 10.14 -39.55 -16.20
C ARG A 483 9.00 -39.56 -15.17
N ILE A 484 7.98 -38.73 -15.39
CA ILE A 484 6.79 -38.65 -14.54
C ILE A 484 5.69 -39.45 -15.21
N GLN A 485 5.27 -40.53 -14.55
CA GLN A 485 4.12 -41.33 -14.93
C GLN A 485 2.87 -40.79 -14.25
#